data_1d4960c2b9831dced280e3fef44d4e34
#
_entry.id   1d4960c2b9831dced280e3fef44d4e34
#
_cell.length_a   1.000
_cell.length_b   1.000
_cell.length_c   1.000
_cell.angle_alpha   90.00
_cell.angle_beta   90.00
_cell.angle_gamma   90.00
#
_symmetry.space_group_name_H-M   'P 1'
#
loop_
_entity.id
_entity.type
_entity.pdbx_description
1 polymer ?
#
loop_
_entity_poly.entity_id
_entity_poly.type
_entity_poly.pdbx_seq_one_letter_code
_entity_poly.pdbx_strand_id
1 'polypeptide(L)'
;MSHFCVYVFHDKDTSIDTLLAPYDENLVVEPYVEYNKEEAIAKIRKEIEDYKNGPYAEYIKNPEEYEKKYKCTKKYIEFLKNEFPKKINWTDDQCYDDMKEDYDSDMIDKDGNLLSKYNPKSKWDWYEVGGRWCGGIPMKTNTKLEIKSCNECKVSQIDMDKISPPYAYVDTNGIWNERGEMGWFGISSNDKDEKSWDDEFKKFINNQKKSTIVTLVDCHI
;
A
#
# COMPACT_ATOMS: atom_id res chain seq x y z
N MET A 1 11.72 -5.98 -0.01
CA MET A 1 11.55 -4.73 0.76
C MET A 1 11.41 -3.60 -0.22
N SER A 2 10.31 -2.91 -0.16
CA SER A 2 9.93 -1.92 -1.16
C SER A 2 10.11 -0.52 -0.59
N HIS A 3 10.65 0.38 -1.39
CA HIS A 3 10.85 1.76 -1.03
C HIS A 3 10.14 2.67 -2.01
N PHE A 4 9.59 3.78 -1.53
CA PHE A 4 8.93 4.75 -2.37
C PHE A 4 9.12 6.18 -1.84
N CYS A 5 9.14 7.13 -2.77
CA CYS A 5 9.37 8.53 -2.46
C CYS A 5 8.07 9.22 -2.03
N VAL A 6 8.11 9.93 -0.91
CA VAL A 6 7.01 10.75 -0.40
C VAL A 6 7.49 12.18 -0.17
N TYR A 7 6.70 13.17 -0.57
CA TYR A 7 6.91 14.57 -0.20
C TYR A 7 5.94 14.96 0.91
N VAL A 8 6.48 15.45 2.04
CA VAL A 8 5.68 15.92 3.17
C VAL A 8 5.69 17.44 3.18
N PHE A 9 4.51 18.06 3.01
CA PHE A 9 4.33 19.50 3.05
C PHE A 9 3.91 19.92 4.44
N HIS A 10 4.65 20.84 5.06
CA HIS A 10 4.40 21.25 6.44
C HIS A 10 4.73 22.73 6.69
N ASP A 11 4.17 23.28 7.75
CA ASP A 11 4.58 24.58 8.28
C ASP A 11 5.81 24.38 9.19
N LYS A 12 6.53 25.48 9.48
CA LYS A 12 7.78 25.45 10.26
C LYS A 12 7.64 24.76 11.64
N ASP A 13 6.47 24.90 12.24
CA ASP A 13 6.21 24.44 13.61
C ASP A 13 5.51 23.06 13.64
N THR A 14 5.31 22.45 12.48
CA THR A 14 4.70 21.11 12.34
C THR A 14 5.77 20.07 12.04
N SER A 15 5.87 19.04 12.87
CA SER A 15 6.78 17.91 12.63
C SER A 15 6.25 17.02 11.51
N ILE A 16 7.15 16.54 10.66
CA ILE A 16 6.82 15.51 9.66
C ILE A 16 6.36 14.21 10.33
N ASP A 17 6.93 13.87 11.51
CA ASP A 17 6.49 12.70 12.28
C ASP A 17 5.00 12.77 12.62
N THR A 18 4.51 13.95 13.02
CA THR A 18 3.09 14.16 13.33
C THR A 18 2.19 13.94 12.12
N LEU A 19 2.65 14.37 10.93
CA LEU A 19 1.87 14.23 9.68
C LEU A 19 1.92 12.81 9.14
N LEU A 20 3.00 12.08 9.37
CA LEU A 20 3.18 10.70 8.93
C LEU A 20 2.60 9.67 9.89
N ALA A 21 2.58 9.95 11.21
CA ALA A 21 2.13 9.01 12.25
C ALA A 21 0.77 8.32 11.97
N PRO A 22 -0.27 8.99 11.41
CA PRO A 22 -1.52 8.31 11.11
C PRO A 22 -1.41 7.17 10.10
N TYR A 23 -0.31 7.10 9.35
CA TYR A 23 -0.05 6.14 8.27
C TYR A 23 0.98 5.09 8.61
N ASP A 24 1.45 5.07 9.86
CA ASP A 24 2.37 4.05 10.38
C ASP A 24 1.66 2.69 10.47
N GLU A 25 2.24 1.67 9.86
CA GLU A 25 1.73 0.29 9.92
C GLU A 25 1.71 -0.24 11.36
N ASN A 26 2.67 0.19 12.18
CA ASN A 26 2.80 -0.25 13.56
C ASN A 26 1.87 0.51 14.53
N LEU A 27 1.08 1.47 14.04
CA LEU A 27 0.10 2.19 14.84
C LEU A 27 -1.03 1.25 15.24
N VAL A 28 -1.08 0.85 16.50
CA VAL A 28 -2.20 0.08 17.05
C VAL A 28 -3.43 0.98 17.17
N VAL A 29 -4.52 0.56 16.53
CA VAL A 29 -5.82 1.25 16.60
C VAL A 29 -6.79 0.48 17.47
N GLU A 30 -7.89 1.13 17.91
CA GLU A 30 -8.98 0.44 18.58
C GLU A 30 -9.54 -0.66 17.66
N PRO A 31 -9.90 -1.83 18.22
CA PRO A 31 -10.45 -2.92 17.41
C PRO A 31 -11.67 -2.47 16.62
N TYR A 32 -11.69 -2.78 15.35
CA TYR A 32 -12.83 -2.52 14.47
C TYR A 32 -13.23 -3.80 13.73
N VAL A 33 -14.48 -3.86 13.28
CA VAL A 33 -14.95 -4.98 12.46
C VAL A 33 -14.26 -4.91 11.10
N GLU A 34 -13.39 -5.87 10.83
CA GLU A 34 -12.73 -6.01 9.52
C GLU A 34 -13.65 -6.76 8.55
N TYR A 35 -14.26 -7.85 9.02
CA TYR A 35 -15.28 -8.59 8.28
C TYR A 35 -16.43 -8.98 9.21
N ASN A 36 -17.65 -8.71 8.81
CA ASN A 36 -18.78 -9.43 9.40
C ASN A 36 -18.82 -10.88 8.87
N LYS A 37 -19.65 -11.75 9.49
CA LYS A 37 -19.70 -13.18 9.14
C LYS A 37 -20.03 -13.39 7.65
N GLU A 38 -20.98 -12.65 7.10
CA GLU A 38 -21.38 -12.73 5.70
C GLU A 38 -20.28 -12.31 4.74
N GLU A 39 -19.57 -11.24 5.06
CA GLU A 39 -18.42 -10.75 4.28
C GLU A 39 -17.27 -11.75 4.29
N ALA A 40 -16.97 -12.36 5.44
CA ALA A 40 -15.95 -13.39 5.59
C ALA A 40 -16.27 -14.61 4.69
N ILE A 41 -17.51 -15.09 4.73
CA ILE A 41 -17.98 -16.18 3.88
C ILE A 41 -17.86 -15.79 2.39
N ALA A 42 -18.34 -14.60 2.03
CA ALA A 42 -18.32 -14.14 0.64
C ALA A 42 -16.89 -14.03 0.09
N LYS A 43 -15.93 -13.60 0.92
CA LYS A 43 -14.51 -13.52 0.56
C LYS A 43 -13.96 -14.91 0.23
N ILE A 44 -14.12 -15.88 1.12
CA ILE A 44 -13.64 -17.26 0.88
C ILE A 44 -14.33 -17.90 -0.33
N ARG A 45 -15.64 -17.67 -0.50
CA ARG A 45 -16.37 -18.12 -1.71
C ARG A 45 -15.78 -17.57 -2.99
N LYS A 46 -15.46 -16.28 -2.99
CA LYS A 46 -14.83 -15.62 -4.14
C LYS A 46 -13.45 -16.20 -4.42
N GLU A 47 -12.62 -16.38 -3.40
CA GLU A 47 -11.29 -16.97 -3.53
C GLU A 47 -11.34 -18.40 -4.11
N ILE A 48 -12.28 -19.22 -3.62
CA ILE A 48 -12.51 -20.58 -4.14
C ILE A 48 -12.92 -20.52 -5.61
N GLU A 49 -13.84 -19.62 -5.99
CA GLU A 49 -14.32 -19.51 -7.37
C GLU A 49 -13.23 -18.97 -8.32
N ASP A 50 -12.47 -17.97 -7.89
CA ASP A 50 -11.34 -17.42 -8.64
C ASP A 50 -10.27 -18.48 -8.85
N TYR A 51 -9.94 -19.26 -7.81
CA TYR A 51 -8.97 -20.34 -7.91
C TYR A 51 -9.46 -21.49 -8.79
N LYS A 52 -10.75 -21.85 -8.69
CA LYS A 52 -11.40 -22.88 -9.51
C LYS A 52 -11.38 -22.54 -11.00
N ASN A 53 -11.68 -21.27 -11.34
CA ASN A 53 -11.75 -20.80 -12.72
C ASN A 53 -10.36 -20.42 -13.29
N GLY A 54 -9.37 -20.22 -12.44
CA GLY A 54 -8.00 -19.91 -12.81
C GLY A 54 -7.05 -21.12 -12.70
N PRO A 55 -6.21 -21.17 -11.65
CA PRO A 55 -5.15 -22.19 -11.53
C PRO A 55 -5.66 -23.63 -11.59
N TYR A 56 -6.81 -23.91 -10.95
CA TYR A 56 -7.35 -25.26 -10.92
C TYR A 56 -7.91 -25.70 -12.28
N ALA A 57 -8.59 -24.81 -13.00
CA ALA A 57 -9.08 -25.10 -14.36
C ALA A 57 -7.92 -25.38 -15.32
N GLU A 58 -6.81 -24.64 -15.20
CA GLU A 58 -5.60 -24.90 -16.00
C GLU A 58 -4.99 -26.26 -15.63
N TYR A 59 -4.91 -26.57 -14.33
CA TYR A 59 -4.38 -27.86 -13.85
C TYR A 59 -5.19 -29.05 -14.37
N ILE A 60 -6.53 -29.07 -14.22
CA ILE A 60 -7.34 -30.20 -14.70
C ILE A 60 -7.31 -30.38 -16.21
N LYS A 61 -7.08 -29.32 -16.96
CA LYS A 61 -7.00 -29.38 -18.43
C LYS A 61 -5.79 -30.21 -18.89
N ASN A 62 -4.63 -30.01 -18.27
CA ASN A 62 -3.41 -30.77 -18.54
C ASN A 62 -2.47 -30.79 -17.31
N PRO A 63 -2.64 -31.73 -16.36
CA PRO A 63 -1.87 -31.78 -15.14
C PRO A 63 -0.36 -31.86 -15.35
N GLU A 64 0.11 -32.69 -16.29
CA GLU A 64 1.55 -32.87 -16.53
C GLU A 64 2.23 -31.61 -17.04
N GLU A 65 1.57 -30.91 -17.96
CA GLU A 65 2.05 -29.64 -18.49
C GLU A 65 2.05 -28.55 -17.41
N TYR A 66 0.99 -28.48 -16.58
CA TYR A 66 0.89 -27.55 -15.48
C TYR A 66 2.02 -27.76 -14.45
N GLU A 67 2.21 -29.02 -14.02
CA GLU A 67 3.24 -29.40 -13.05
C GLU A 67 4.65 -29.01 -13.55
N LYS A 68 4.93 -29.22 -14.85
CA LYS A 68 6.18 -28.84 -15.49
C LYS A 68 6.36 -27.34 -15.64
N LYS A 69 5.31 -26.63 -16.09
CA LYS A 69 5.32 -25.18 -16.32
C LYS A 69 5.59 -24.40 -15.04
N TYR A 70 4.89 -24.75 -13.95
CA TYR A 70 4.98 -24.06 -12.68
C TYR A 70 5.94 -24.69 -11.68
N LYS A 71 6.66 -25.76 -12.05
CA LYS A 71 7.60 -26.50 -11.19
C LYS A 71 6.98 -26.82 -9.82
N CYS A 72 5.76 -27.34 -9.84
CA CYS A 72 4.94 -27.55 -8.65
C CYS A 72 5.61 -28.47 -7.62
N THR A 73 5.50 -28.12 -6.34
CA THR A 73 5.93 -29.01 -5.25
C THR A 73 4.96 -30.18 -5.12
N LYS A 74 5.43 -31.32 -4.60
CA LYS A 74 4.57 -32.49 -4.33
C LYS A 74 3.36 -32.12 -3.43
N LYS A 75 3.58 -31.28 -2.40
CA LYS A 75 2.53 -30.81 -1.50
C LYS A 75 1.45 -30.03 -2.25
N TYR A 76 1.85 -29.15 -3.18
CA TYR A 76 0.92 -28.38 -3.97
C TYR A 76 0.10 -29.24 -4.94
N ILE A 77 0.75 -30.24 -5.56
CA ILE A 77 0.04 -31.21 -6.41
C ILE A 77 -0.96 -32.03 -5.61
N GLU A 78 -0.60 -32.44 -4.40
CA GLU A 78 -1.51 -33.17 -3.50
C GLU A 78 -2.69 -32.31 -3.07
N PHE A 79 -2.49 -31.05 -2.77
CA PHE A 79 -3.54 -30.06 -2.54
C PHE A 79 -4.51 -29.97 -3.73
N LEU A 80 -3.99 -29.82 -4.97
CA LEU A 80 -4.82 -29.74 -6.17
C LEU A 80 -5.63 -31.03 -6.43
N LYS A 81 -5.06 -32.19 -6.11
CA LYS A 81 -5.72 -33.50 -6.33
C LYS A 81 -6.76 -33.85 -5.28
N ASN A 82 -6.47 -33.57 -4.02
CA ASN A 82 -7.20 -34.17 -2.90
C ASN A 82 -7.93 -33.18 -2.01
N GLU A 83 -7.43 -31.95 -1.88
CA GLU A 83 -7.97 -30.95 -0.95
C GLU A 83 -8.84 -29.92 -1.64
N PHE A 84 -8.34 -29.30 -2.70
CA PHE A 84 -9.07 -28.24 -3.38
C PHE A 84 -10.43 -28.71 -3.94
N PRO A 85 -10.60 -29.93 -4.51
CA PRO A 85 -11.92 -30.43 -4.91
C PRO A 85 -12.95 -30.49 -3.78
N LYS A 86 -12.50 -30.62 -2.52
CA LYS A 86 -13.38 -30.58 -1.35
C LYS A 86 -13.77 -29.14 -1.03
N LYS A 87 -12.80 -28.18 -1.13
CA LYS A 87 -13.06 -26.75 -0.90
C LYS A 87 -14.13 -26.19 -1.84
N ILE A 88 -14.21 -26.66 -3.08
CA ILE A 88 -15.24 -26.24 -4.05
C ILE A 88 -16.67 -26.47 -3.51
N ASN A 89 -16.86 -27.47 -2.66
CA ASN A 89 -18.16 -27.87 -2.14
C ASN A 89 -18.36 -27.47 -0.67
N TRP A 90 -17.53 -26.59 -0.14
CA TRP A 90 -17.65 -26.16 1.26
C TRP A 90 -18.98 -25.47 1.54
N THR A 91 -19.51 -25.71 2.73
CA THR A 91 -20.66 -24.98 3.29
C THR A 91 -20.22 -23.57 3.70
N ASP A 92 -21.18 -22.70 3.99
CA ASP A 92 -20.89 -21.37 4.52
C ASP A 92 -20.17 -21.41 5.87
N ASP A 93 -20.53 -22.36 6.74
CA ASP A 93 -19.84 -22.54 8.01
C ASP A 93 -18.37 -22.98 7.81
N GLN A 94 -18.08 -23.84 6.83
CA GLN A 94 -16.72 -24.25 6.51
C GLN A 94 -15.91 -23.08 5.93
N CYS A 95 -16.53 -22.24 5.11
CA CYS A 95 -15.89 -21.02 4.60
C CYS A 95 -15.58 -20.04 5.74
N TYR A 96 -16.53 -19.86 6.66
CA TYR A 96 -16.33 -18.99 7.81
C TYR A 96 -15.26 -19.54 8.77
N ASP A 97 -15.25 -20.85 9.04
CA ASP A 97 -14.25 -21.49 9.90
C ASP A 97 -12.84 -21.37 9.31
N ASP A 98 -12.66 -21.52 8.00
CA ASP A 98 -11.38 -21.31 7.30
C ASP A 98 -10.87 -19.86 7.51
N MET A 99 -11.74 -18.88 7.31
CA MET A 99 -11.37 -17.47 7.52
C MET A 99 -11.03 -17.16 8.98
N LYS A 100 -11.78 -17.77 9.90
CA LYS A 100 -11.61 -17.58 11.34
C LYS A 100 -10.31 -18.15 11.90
N GLU A 101 -9.69 -19.14 11.23
CA GLU A 101 -8.40 -19.70 11.63
C GLU A 101 -7.26 -18.67 11.62
N ASP A 102 -7.40 -17.60 10.84
CA ASP A 102 -6.42 -16.50 10.76
C ASP A 102 -6.57 -15.48 11.90
N TYR A 103 -7.58 -15.62 12.77
CA TYR A 103 -7.87 -14.68 13.84
C TYR A 103 -7.73 -15.31 15.23
N ASP A 104 -7.11 -14.58 16.14
CA ASP A 104 -7.07 -14.94 17.55
C ASP A 104 -8.50 -14.91 18.15
N SER A 105 -8.77 -15.76 19.12
CA SER A 105 -10.12 -15.89 19.70
C SER A 105 -10.66 -14.61 20.36
N ASP A 106 -9.79 -13.72 20.85
CA ASP A 106 -10.13 -12.40 21.40
C ASP A 106 -10.38 -11.34 20.32
N MET A 107 -10.08 -11.68 19.06
CA MET A 107 -10.38 -10.87 17.88
C MET A 107 -11.64 -11.32 17.14
N ILE A 108 -12.48 -12.15 17.79
CA ILE A 108 -13.79 -12.55 17.29
C ILE A 108 -14.82 -12.07 18.31
N ASP A 109 -15.75 -11.22 17.88
CA ASP A 109 -16.77 -10.69 18.78
C ASP A 109 -17.90 -11.70 19.02
N LYS A 110 -18.83 -11.35 19.94
CA LYS A 110 -19.97 -12.20 20.30
C LYS A 110 -20.94 -12.50 19.15
N ASP A 111 -20.95 -11.67 18.13
CA ASP A 111 -21.83 -11.77 16.96
C ASP A 111 -21.12 -12.54 15.82
N GLY A 112 -19.85 -12.95 16.04
CA GLY A 112 -19.02 -13.66 15.07
C GLY A 112 -18.36 -12.74 14.03
N ASN A 113 -18.25 -11.45 14.31
CA ASN A 113 -17.47 -10.55 13.45
C ASN A 113 -15.98 -10.73 13.73
N LEU A 114 -15.18 -10.68 12.68
CA LEU A 114 -13.73 -10.74 12.75
C LEU A 114 -13.18 -9.32 12.92
N LEU A 115 -12.39 -9.11 13.96
CA LEU A 115 -11.87 -7.80 14.35
C LEU A 115 -10.41 -7.64 13.92
N SER A 116 -10.02 -6.40 13.63
CA SER A 116 -8.62 -6.04 13.37
C SER A 116 -8.20 -4.87 14.26
N LYS A 117 -6.91 -4.84 14.63
CA LYS A 117 -6.20 -3.70 15.24
C LYS A 117 -5.16 -3.14 14.28
N TYR A 118 -5.08 -3.68 13.07
CA TYR A 118 -4.19 -3.19 12.04
C TYR A 118 -4.64 -1.80 11.58
N ASN A 119 -3.72 -0.88 11.42
CA ASN A 119 -4.06 0.47 10.99
C ASN A 119 -4.64 0.47 9.56
N PRO A 120 -5.93 0.72 9.34
CA PRO A 120 -6.54 0.71 8.01
C PRO A 120 -6.03 1.84 7.10
N LYS A 121 -5.27 2.80 7.67
CA LYS A 121 -4.61 3.88 6.93
C LYS A 121 -3.14 3.61 6.71
N SER A 122 -2.64 2.44 7.08
CA SER A 122 -1.23 2.05 6.93
C SER A 122 -0.72 2.31 5.52
N LYS A 123 0.47 2.92 5.44
CA LYS A 123 1.16 3.21 4.19
C LYS A 123 2.66 2.94 4.27
N TRP A 124 3.24 2.86 5.45
CA TRP A 124 4.67 2.68 5.66
C TRP A 124 4.94 2.03 7.04
N ASP A 125 6.07 1.31 7.17
CA ASP A 125 6.54 0.68 8.40
C ASP A 125 7.76 1.41 9.02
N TRP A 126 8.56 2.08 8.20
CA TRP A 126 9.60 3.03 8.62
C TRP A 126 9.90 4.03 7.50
N TYR A 127 10.56 5.15 7.83
CA TYR A 127 11.00 6.12 6.84
C TYR A 127 12.33 6.80 7.23
N GLU A 128 12.98 7.39 6.22
CA GLU A 128 14.19 8.19 6.38
C GLU A 128 14.11 9.46 5.53
N VAL A 129 14.56 10.60 6.08
CA VAL A 129 14.63 11.85 5.32
C VAL A 129 15.70 11.73 4.23
N GLY A 130 15.29 11.92 3.00
CA GLY A 130 16.13 11.75 1.81
C GLY A 130 16.30 10.30 1.40
N GLY A 131 16.95 9.47 2.20
CA GLY A 131 17.17 8.06 1.93
C GLY A 131 17.70 7.79 0.53
N ARG A 132 17.05 6.89 -0.22
CA ARG A 132 17.40 6.54 -1.61
C ARG A 132 17.22 7.70 -2.60
N TRP A 133 16.37 8.67 -2.26
CA TRP A 133 16.10 9.85 -3.09
C TRP A 133 16.79 11.11 -2.56
N CYS A 134 17.88 10.95 -1.79
CA CYS A 134 18.64 12.06 -1.24
C CYS A 134 18.97 13.11 -2.32
N GLY A 135 18.59 14.37 -2.07
CA GLY A 135 18.76 15.46 -3.03
C GLY A 135 17.70 15.46 -4.14
N GLY A 136 16.57 14.77 -3.99
CA GLY A 136 15.55 14.62 -5.03
C GLY A 136 14.69 15.86 -5.29
N ILE A 137 14.74 16.90 -4.43
CA ILE A 137 14.00 18.15 -4.66
C ILE A 137 14.88 19.12 -5.43
N PRO A 138 14.57 19.41 -6.71
CA PRO A 138 15.35 20.36 -7.52
C PRO A 138 15.10 21.79 -7.04
N MET A 139 16.18 22.56 -6.87
CA MET A 139 16.11 23.94 -6.42
C MET A 139 16.37 24.90 -7.57
N LYS A 140 15.73 26.07 -7.53
CA LYS A 140 16.07 27.21 -8.39
C LYS A 140 17.54 27.57 -8.20
N THR A 141 18.29 27.66 -9.26
CA THR A 141 19.71 28.04 -9.22
C THR A 141 19.84 29.44 -8.64
N ASN A 142 20.44 29.55 -7.47
CA ASN A 142 20.85 30.82 -6.91
C ASN A 142 22.34 30.99 -7.23
N THR A 143 22.70 32.04 -7.95
CA THR A 143 24.07 32.32 -8.41
C THR A 143 25.09 32.48 -7.29
N LYS A 144 24.68 32.56 -6.03
CA LYS A 144 25.57 32.68 -4.86
C LYS A 144 25.80 31.39 -4.09
N LEU A 145 24.92 30.39 -4.24
CA LEU A 145 25.05 29.07 -3.59
C LEU A 145 24.82 28.04 -4.69
N GLU A 146 25.81 27.26 -5.03
CA GLU A 146 25.73 26.19 -6.04
C GLU A 146 24.86 24.99 -5.65
N ILE A 147 23.95 25.16 -4.70
CA ILE A 147 23.01 24.11 -4.26
C ILE A 147 21.93 23.92 -5.34
N LYS A 148 21.99 22.79 -6.03
CA LYS A 148 21.08 22.46 -7.13
C LYS A 148 19.89 21.59 -6.67
N SER A 149 19.97 20.97 -5.49
CA SER A 149 18.97 20.05 -4.95
C SER A 149 19.10 19.91 -3.45
N CYS A 150 18.04 19.43 -2.79
CA CYS A 150 18.00 19.24 -1.35
C CYS A 150 16.97 18.15 -0.97
N ASN A 151 16.93 17.78 0.32
CA ASN A 151 15.89 16.93 0.91
C ASN A 151 14.77 17.75 1.56
N GLU A 152 15.04 19.01 1.86
CA GLU A 152 14.08 19.93 2.48
C GLU A 152 14.30 21.35 1.98
N CYS A 153 13.23 22.04 1.60
CA CYS A 153 13.25 23.45 1.23
C CYS A 153 11.85 24.08 1.29
N LYS A 154 11.79 25.39 1.14
CA LYS A 154 10.52 26.08 0.96
C LYS A 154 10.02 25.89 -0.46
N VAL A 155 8.69 25.80 -0.62
CA VAL A 155 8.04 25.72 -1.94
C VAL A 155 8.50 26.84 -2.88
N SER A 156 8.76 28.04 -2.35
CA SER A 156 9.31 29.16 -3.17
C SER A 156 10.68 28.89 -3.82
N GLN A 157 11.43 27.93 -3.30
CA GLN A 157 12.80 27.59 -3.72
C GLN A 157 12.84 26.47 -4.77
N ILE A 158 11.73 25.74 -4.96
CA ILE A 158 11.63 24.59 -5.87
C ILE A 158 11.73 25.08 -7.33
N ASP A 159 12.54 24.38 -8.12
CA ASP A 159 12.56 24.51 -9.58
C ASP A 159 11.38 23.73 -10.19
N MET A 160 10.29 24.46 -10.48
CA MET A 160 9.04 23.87 -10.96
C MET A 160 9.14 23.23 -12.35
N ASP A 161 10.17 23.59 -13.13
CA ASP A 161 10.39 23.02 -14.46
C ASP A 161 11.09 21.66 -14.40
N LYS A 162 11.72 21.36 -13.25
CA LYS A 162 12.51 20.14 -13.07
C LYS A 162 11.93 19.18 -12.04
N ILE A 163 10.97 19.62 -11.22
CA ILE A 163 10.38 18.75 -10.22
C ILE A 163 9.52 17.66 -10.87
N SER A 164 9.72 16.44 -10.44
CA SER A 164 8.86 15.32 -10.78
C SER A 164 7.95 14.96 -9.59
N PRO A 165 6.74 14.48 -9.83
CA PRO A 165 5.87 14.04 -8.74
C PRO A 165 6.50 12.85 -8.01
N PRO A 166 6.39 12.80 -6.66
CA PRO A 166 6.73 11.61 -5.88
C PRO A 166 5.67 10.52 -6.12
N TYR A 167 5.88 9.34 -5.55
CA TYR A 167 4.83 8.32 -5.51
C TYR A 167 3.61 8.80 -4.71
N ALA A 168 3.86 9.43 -3.56
CA ALA A 168 2.82 10.03 -2.73
C ALA A 168 3.28 11.37 -2.15
N TYR A 169 2.32 12.18 -1.71
CA TYR A 169 2.61 13.36 -0.90
C TYR A 169 1.58 13.50 0.23
N VAL A 170 2.05 14.06 1.34
CA VAL A 170 1.20 14.44 2.49
C VAL A 170 1.07 15.96 2.48
N ASP A 171 -0.16 16.46 2.51
CA ASP A 171 -0.42 17.89 2.53
C ASP A 171 -0.24 18.49 3.95
N THR A 172 -0.35 19.82 4.05
CA THR A 172 -0.22 20.55 5.33
C THR A 172 -1.29 20.21 6.37
N ASN A 173 -2.36 19.53 5.98
CA ASN A 173 -3.42 19.04 6.86
C ASN A 173 -3.21 17.57 7.25
N GLY A 174 -2.13 16.94 6.78
CA GLY A 174 -1.84 15.55 7.03
C GLY A 174 -2.61 14.57 6.14
N ILE A 175 -3.17 15.03 5.00
CA ILE A 175 -3.88 14.17 4.07
C ILE A 175 -2.89 13.51 3.12
N TRP A 176 -2.94 12.19 3.07
CA TRP A 176 -2.15 11.36 2.15
C TRP A 176 -2.77 11.35 0.75
N ASN A 177 -1.95 11.67 -0.24
CA ASN A 177 -2.32 11.63 -1.65
C ASN A 177 -1.31 10.76 -2.39
N GLU A 178 -1.76 9.80 -3.18
CA GLU A 178 -0.90 8.83 -3.84
C GLU A 178 -1.25 8.62 -5.30
N ARG A 179 -0.27 8.18 -6.06
CA ARG A 179 -0.43 7.85 -7.47
C ARG A 179 -1.32 6.63 -7.67
N GLY A 180 -1.18 5.63 -6.84
CA GLY A 180 -1.92 4.37 -6.85
C GLY A 180 -1.88 3.71 -5.48
N GLU A 181 -2.52 2.57 -5.34
CA GLU A 181 -2.53 1.79 -4.09
C GLU A 181 -1.24 0.94 -4.01
N MET A 182 -0.34 1.30 -3.09
CA MET A 182 0.87 0.53 -2.85
C MET A 182 0.52 -0.76 -2.12
N GLY A 183 0.83 -1.88 -2.74
CA GLY A 183 0.73 -3.19 -2.14
C GLY A 183 2.08 -3.74 -1.69
N TRP A 184 2.06 -4.93 -1.16
CA TRP A 184 3.24 -5.67 -0.72
C TRP A 184 4.25 -5.80 -1.87
N PHE A 185 5.54 -5.76 -1.53
CA PHE A 185 6.66 -5.85 -2.47
C PHE A 185 6.75 -4.69 -3.49
N GLY A 186 6.12 -3.53 -3.22
CA GLY A 186 6.18 -2.37 -4.11
C GLY A 186 5.40 -2.54 -5.42
N ILE A 187 4.47 -3.47 -5.45
CA ILE A 187 3.53 -3.60 -6.56
C ILE A 187 2.39 -2.63 -6.29
N SER A 188 2.24 -1.63 -7.14
CA SER A 188 1.09 -0.73 -7.07
C SER A 188 -0.03 -1.17 -8.01
N SER A 189 -1.25 -0.85 -7.63
CA SER A 189 -2.47 -1.08 -8.40
C SER A 189 -3.29 0.21 -8.53
N ASN A 190 -4.21 0.25 -9.47
CA ASN A 190 -5.06 1.41 -9.72
C ASN A 190 -4.29 2.71 -9.94
N ASP A 191 -3.09 2.61 -10.53
CA ASP A 191 -2.23 3.76 -10.76
C ASP A 191 -2.91 4.78 -11.70
N LYS A 192 -2.91 6.04 -11.28
CA LYS A 192 -3.20 7.16 -12.16
C LYS A 192 -2.18 7.19 -13.30
N ASP A 193 -2.60 7.58 -14.49
CA ASP A 193 -1.65 7.79 -15.57
C ASP A 193 -0.65 8.88 -15.20
N GLU A 194 0.56 8.76 -15.75
CA GLU A 194 1.71 9.62 -15.38
C GLU A 194 1.42 11.10 -15.57
N LYS A 195 0.73 11.46 -16.65
CA LYS A 195 0.41 12.85 -16.94
C LYS A 195 -0.62 13.41 -15.97
N SER A 196 -1.68 12.67 -15.69
CA SER A 196 -2.72 13.07 -14.72
C SER A 196 -2.14 13.27 -13.34
N TRP A 197 -1.22 12.40 -12.92
CA TRP A 197 -0.55 12.54 -11.62
C TRP A 197 0.40 13.74 -11.58
N ASP A 198 1.16 13.98 -12.64
CA ASP A 198 2.03 15.15 -12.76
C ASP A 198 1.23 16.46 -12.73
N ASP A 199 0.13 16.53 -13.49
CA ASP A 199 -0.74 17.71 -13.52
C ASP A 199 -1.39 17.97 -12.16
N GLU A 200 -1.87 16.91 -11.46
CA GLU A 200 -2.45 16.99 -10.12
C GLU A 200 -1.41 17.52 -9.11
N PHE A 201 -0.22 16.94 -9.11
CA PHE A 201 0.85 17.33 -8.20
C PHE A 201 1.32 18.78 -8.45
N LYS A 202 1.52 19.17 -9.70
CA LYS A 202 1.91 20.53 -10.06
C LYS A 202 0.84 21.55 -9.68
N LYS A 203 -0.43 21.22 -9.88
CA LYS A 203 -1.54 22.05 -9.42
C LYS A 203 -1.55 22.19 -7.90
N PHE A 204 -1.33 21.09 -7.19
CA PHE A 204 -1.26 21.09 -5.72
C PHE A 204 -0.13 22.02 -5.24
N ILE A 205 1.09 21.83 -5.73
CA ILE A 205 2.27 22.59 -5.28
C ILE A 205 2.14 24.11 -5.60
N ASN A 206 1.57 24.45 -6.75
CA ASN A 206 1.31 25.84 -7.13
C ASN A 206 0.32 26.56 -6.22
N ASN A 207 -0.56 25.83 -5.57
CA ASN A 207 -1.55 26.37 -4.62
C ASN A 207 -0.99 26.47 -3.19
N GLN A 208 0.22 25.98 -2.92
CA GLN A 208 0.81 26.07 -1.58
C GLN A 208 1.35 27.47 -1.31
N LYS A 209 1.36 27.85 -0.02
CA LYS A 209 2.06 29.07 0.40
C LYS A 209 3.53 28.97 0.07
N LYS A 210 4.12 30.08 -0.35
CA LYS A 210 5.58 30.14 -0.67
C LYS A 210 6.48 29.83 0.52
N SER A 211 5.97 29.97 1.74
CA SER A 211 6.66 29.65 3.01
C SER A 211 6.52 28.21 3.45
N THR A 212 5.59 27.45 2.87
CA THR A 212 5.41 26.03 3.19
C THR A 212 6.72 25.30 2.91
N ILE A 213 7.10 24.42 3.83
CA ILE A 213 8.29 23.56 3.71
C ILE A 213 7.85 22.26 3.06
N VAL A 214 8.67 21.72 2.21
CA VAL A 214 8.54 20.36 1.69
C VAL A 214 9.75 19.56 2.10
N THR A 215 9.52 18.40 2.71
CA THR A 215 10.56 17.44 3.08
C THR A 215 10.36 16.16 2.26
N LEU A 216 11.43 15.69 1.63
CA LEU A 216 11.46 14.41 0.93
C LEU A 216 11.80 13.31 1.90
N VAL A 217 10.99 12.26 1.92
CA VAL A 217 11.22 11.06 2.71
C VAL A 217 11.21 9.81 1.82
N ASP A 218 12.04 8.86 2.20
CA ASP A 218 12.09 7.51 1.68
C ASP A 218 11.26 6.63 2.62
N CYS A 219 10.06 6.25 2.21
CA CYS A 219 9.19 5.36 2.95
C CYS A 219 9.41 3.92 2.51
N HIS A 220 9.30 3.00 3.46
CA HIS A 220 9.37 1.56 3.30
C HIS A 220 8.02 0.91 3.60
N ILE A 221 7.72 -0.23 2.92
CA ILE A 221 6.58 -1.13 3.17
C ILE A 221 6.94 -2.57 2.83
#